data_962d038269861a7b9b62e85cc4fb8dd5
#
_entry.id   962d038269861a7b9b62e85cc4fb8dd5
#
_cell.length_a   1.000
_cell.length_b   1.000
_cell.length_c   1.000
_cell.angle_alpha   90.00
_cell.angle_beta   90.00
_cell.angle_gamma   90.00
#
_symmetry.space_group_name_H-M   'P 1'
#
loop_
_entity.id
_entity.type
_entity.pdbx_description
1 polymer ?
#
loop_
_entity_poly.entity_id
_entity_poly.type
_entity_poly.pdbx_seq_one_letter_code
_entity_poly.pdbx_strand_id
1 'polypeptide(L)'
;MDNRQCVGTSLIPEPPAPRRSVRLARWVLVASLVGSVAVGAALVVLPEEPPRHGPARPPAAGPQSRPRAQAPAAVTYGVPAALPGLTALIGRQEQRVRQHPKDAPAWAVLGSAYAERGRRTGDAADYPRAERALRTSLEVRGTRNTEALDGLASLALARRDFPAAKQYAEQARKAAPKRWSAYPALIDAYTGLGDYEKARSALDKLLALRTDATARPAVMARAAAVYRDRGWREDAVAQLTDAAAAARTSAEQAAWLAGVGQLAWERGDLPDALDHFEAALRLDPGQRAAPAGRARTLAALGRTSEALAAYRAAVAKRPRPEDLLELGELYESLGQQGAAEESYARMREAVGLSVAGGVDEELLIGRFEADHGDPWEAVERLEEEWRRQPGIEVADALGWALHRTGEDHKALTYAAVATDKAKGGGVRNALYAFHLGVIEAELDRAGPARRHLQEALRINPYFSPLRVPMAQEALRELGDVPDEPPPSE
;
A
#
# COMPACT_ATOMS: atom_id res chain seq x y z
N MET A 1 -46.87 14.74 68.83
CA MET A 1 -47.39 16.10 68.62
C MET A 1 -46.68 16.65 67.42
N ASP A 2 -47.45 16.63 66.38
CA ASP A 2 -47.62 17.60 65.28
C ASP A 2 -46.38 17.91 64.41
N ASN A 3 -46.36 17.38 63.25
CA ASN A 3 -47.11 17.67 62.00
C ASN A 3 -46.71 19.03 61.38
N ARG A 4 -46.04 19.00 60.23
CA ARG A 4 -46.54 19.52 58.94
C ARG A 4 -45.50 19.52 57.83
N GLN A 5 -45.93 18.95 56.74
CA GLN A 5 -45.38 18.99 55.39
C GLN A 5 -45.09 20.42 54.89
N CYS A 6 -44.07 20.58 54.08
CA CYS A 6 -44.11 21.50 52.94
C CYS A 6 -43.40 20.90 51.73
N VAL A 7 -44.20 20.75 50.68
CA VAL A 7 -43.83 20.36 49.31
C VAL A 7 -43.10 21.51 48.65
N GLY A 8 -41.92 21.29 48.14
CA GLY A 8 -41.16 22.25 47.34
C GLY A 8 -40.98 21.71 45.94
N THR A 9 -41.73 22.29 45.01
CA THR A 9 -41.73 22.04 43.56
C THR A 9 -40.36 22.36 42.94
N SER A 10 -39.73 21.36 42.34
CA SER A 10 -38.54 21.51 41.55
C SER A 10 -38.90 22.03 40.16
N LEU A 11 -38.47 23.22 39.83
CA LEU A 11 -38.53 23.80 38.47
C LEU A 11 -37.33 23.32 37.68
N ILE A 12 -37.61 22.52 36.65
CA ILE A 12 -36.64 22.14 35.62
C ILE A 12 -36.60 23.28 34.60
N PRO A 13 -35.44 23.88 34.27
CA PRO A 13 -35.37 24.89 33.22
C PRO A 13 -35.44 24.26 31.83
N GLU A 14 -36.30 24.79 30.97
CA GLU A 14 -36.39 24.46 29.54
C GLU A 14 -35.09 24.79 28.79
N PRO A 15 -34.71 23.95 27.79
CA PRO A 15 -33.54 24.22 26.94
C PRO A 15 -33.84 25.34 25.93
N PRO A 16 -32.86 26.17 25.58
CA PRO A 16 -33.07 27.29 24.65
C PRO A 16 -33.27 26.78 23.20
N ALA A 17 -34.18 27.46 22.51
CA ALA A 17 -34.53 27.18 21.11
C ALA A 17 -33.36 27.32 20.12
N PRO A 18 -33.24 26.48 19.09
CA PRO A 18 -32.13 26.52 18.16
C PRO A 18 -32.19 27.72 17.22
N ARG A 19 -31.06 28.44 17.09
CA ARG A 19 -30.92 29.60 16.21
C ARG A 19 -31.07 29.20 14.73
N ARG A 20 -31.90 29.89 13.99
CA ARG A 20 -32.31 29.65 12.59
C ARG A 20 -31.20 29.79 11.52
N SER A 21 -29.96 30.13 11.83
CA SER A 21 -28.94 30.49 10.87
C SER A 21 -28.10 29.31 10.31
N VAL A 22 -28.19 28.09 10.89
CA VAL A 22 -27.39 26.93 10.45
C VAL A 22 -28.12 26.08 9.42
N ARG A 23 -29.45 26.24 9.25
CA ARG A 23 -30.20 25.44 8.29
C ARG A 23 -30.16 25.92 6.85
N LEU A 24 -29.85 27.18 6.58
CA LEU A 24 -29.73 27.71 5.21
C LEU A 24 -28.45 27.26 4.49
N ALA A 25 -27.32 27.11 5.19
CA ALA A 25 -26.06 26.68 4.58
C ALA A 25 -26.07 25.19 4.14
N ARG A 26 -26.86 24.35 4.80
CA ARG A 26 -26.99 22.92 4.45
C ARG A 26 -27.85 22.66 3.20
N TRP A 27 -28.84 23.51 2.95
CA TRP A 27 -29.72 23.37 1.79
C TRP A 27 -29.11 23.84 0.47
N VAL A 28 -28.16 24.79 0.53
CA VAL A 28 -27.46 25.26 -0.68
C VAL A 28 -26.48 24.22 -1.21
N LEU A 29 -25.85 23.40 -0.35
CA LEU A 29 -24.96 22.31 -0.75
C LEU A 29 -25.71 21.10 -1.36
N VAL A 30 -26.90 20.79 -0.84
CA VAL A 30 -27.74 19.70 -1.36
C VAL A 30 -28.42 20.09 -2.68
N ALA A 31 -28.80 21.37 -2.85
CA ALA A 31 -29.39 21.85 -4.10
C ALA A 31 -28.40 21.91 -5.27
N SER A 32 -27.10 22.08 -5.01
CA SER A 32 -26.06 22.08 -6.05
C SER A 32 -25.73 20.68 -6.56
N LEU A 33 -25.97 19.63 -5.76
CA LEU A 33 -25.76 18.22 -6.16
C LEU A 33 -26.97 17.65 -6.92
N VAL A 34 -28.18 18.12 -6.65
CA VAL A 34 -29.40 17.66 -7.35
C VAL A 34 -29.56 18.35 -8.72
N GLY A 35 -29.02 19.57 -8.88
CA GLY A 35 -29.07 20.29 -10.17
C GLY A 35 -28.22 19.67 -11.28
N SER A 36 -27.19 18.90 -10.96
CA SER A 36 -26.31 18.27 -11.95
C SER A 36 -26.84 16.93 -12.48
N VAL A 37 -27.82 16.32 -11.80
CA VAL A 37 -28.45 15.05 -12.20
C VAL A 37 -29.71 15.28 -13.05
N ALA A 38 -30.35 16.45 -12.95
CA ALA A 38 -31.63 16.74 -13.63
C ALA A 38 -31.51 17.15 -15.10
N VAL A 39 -30.32 17.45 -15.61
CA VAL A 39 -30.10 17.79 -17.04
C VAL A 39 -29.80 16.56 -17.91
N GLY A 40 -29.47 15.42 -17.28
CA GLY A 40 -29.21 14.14 -17.98
C GLY A 40 -30.45 13.25 -18.18
N ALA A 41 -31.60 13.56 -17.60
CA ALA A 41 -32.75 12.65 -17.54
C ALA A 41 -33.89 12.95 -18.53
N ALA A 42 -33.74 13.90 -19.45
CA ALA A 42 -34.83 14.35 -20.35
C ALA A 42 -34.75 13.85 -21.79
N LEU A 43 -33.86 12.90 -22.09
CA LEU A 43 -33.83 12.24 -23.42
C LEU A 43 -33.70 10.72 -23.23
N VAL A 44 -34.73 10.04 -23.59
CA VAL A 44 -34.94 8.60 -23.90
C VAL A 44 -35.91 7.89 -22.97
N VAL A 45 -37.18 7.98 -23.30
CA VAL A 45 -38.17 6.96 -22.99
C VAL A 45 -38.37 6.15 -24.27
N LEU A 46 -37.65 5.06 -24.40
CA LEU A 46 -37.98 3.91 -25.24
C LEU A 46 -37.64 2.66 -24.41
N PRO A 47 -38.49 1.62 -24.43
CA PRO A 47 -38.23 0.42 -23.66
C PRO A 47 -37.18 -0.44 -24.38
N GLU A 48 -35.91 -0.39 -23.92
CA GLU A 48 -34.88 -1.34 -24.32
C GLU A 48 -34.53 -2.26 -23.15
N GLU A 49 -34.26 -3.51 -23.50
CA GLU A 49 -33.85 -4.58 -22.59
C GLU A 49 -32.66 -4.16 -21.69
N PRO A 50 -32.52 -4.73 -20.46
CA PRO A 50 -31.45 -4.32 -19.55
C PRO A 50 -30.08 -4.61 -20.16
N PRO A 51 -29.19 -3.61 -20.24
CA PRO A 51 -27.85 -3.82 -20.75
C PRO A 51 -27.12 -4.78 -19.81
N ARG A 52 -26.64 -5.88 -20.36
CA ARG A 52 -25.62 -6.72 -19.72
C ARG A 52 -24.42 -5.82 -19.46
N HIS A 53 -24.09 -5.58 -18.20
CA HIS A 53 -22.85 -4.90 -17.82
C HIS A 53 -21.69 -5.78 -18.25
N GLY A 54 -21.17 -5.54 -19.43
CA GLY A 54 -19.86 -6.01 -19.82
C GLY A 54 -18.80 -5.29 -18.97
N PRO A 55 -17.65 -5.91 -18.73
CA PRO A 55 -16.58 -5.31 -17.96
C PRO A 55 -16.22 -3.91 -18.51
N ALA A 56 -16.05 -2.93 -17.62
CA ALA A 56 -15.71 -1.57 -17.98
C ALA A 56 -14.47 -1.58 -18.88
N ARG A 57 -14.62 -1.10 -20.11
CA ARG A 57 -13.53 -1.07 -21.09
C ARG A 57 -12.45 -0.15 -20.53
N PRO A 58 -11.18 -0.62 -20.39
CA PRO A 58 -10.11 0.21 -19.88
C PRO A 58 -10.01 1.49 -20.72
N PRO A 59 -9.74 2.67 -20.11
CA PRO A 59 -9.66 3.92 -20.84
C PRO A 59 -8.63 3.83 -21.95
N ALA A 60 -9.00 4.34 -23.14
CA ALA A 60 -8.12 4.37 -24.30
C ALA A 60 -6.82 5.11 -23.95
N ALA A 61 -5.67 4.59 -24.38
CA ALA A 61 -4.37 5.22 -24.20
C ALA A 61 -4.41 6.66 -24.72
N GLY A 62 -4.16 7.64 -23.84
CA GLY A 62 -4.08 9.05 -24.20
C GLY A 62 -2.93 9.34 -25.16
N PRO A 63 -2.86 10.54 -25.77
CA PRO A 63 -1.87 10.86 -26.79
C PRO A 63 -0.45 10.68 -26.24
N GLN A 64 0.33 9.83 -26.92
CA GLN A 64 1.71 9.50 -26.55
C GLN A 64 2.61 10.70 -26.82
N SER A 65 2.84 11.52 -25.80
CA SER A 65 3.92 12.49 -25.81
C SER A 65 5.27 11.76 -25.74
N ARG A 66 6.27 12.29 -26.45
CA ARG A 66 7.58 11.62 -26.64
C ARG A 66 8.22 11.23 -25.29
N PRO A 67 8.51 9.94 -25.01
CA PRO A 67 8.95 9.46 -23.69
C PRO A 67 10.21 10.16 -23.13
N ARG A 68 11.08 10.69 -24.02
CA ARG A 68 12.33 11.37 -23.63
C ARG A 68 12.13 12.73 -22.97
N ALA A 69 11.05 13.44 -23.24
CA ALA A 69 10.77 14.76 -22.66
C ALA A 69 10.13 14.67 -21.27
N GLN A 70 9.57 13.52 -20.90
CA GLN A 70 8.79 13.34 -19.67
C GLN A 70 9.60 12.79 -18.50
N ALA A 71 10.72 12.10 -18.77
CA ALA A 71 11.52 11.48 -17.70
C ALA A 71 12.01 12.48 -16.62
N PRO A 72 12.46 13.71 -16.93
CA PRO A 72 12.82 14.68 -15.90
C PRO A 72 11.65 15.04 -14.99
N ALA A 73 10.49 15.31 -15.57
CA ALA A 73 9.29 15.66 -14.81
C ALA A 73 8.82 14.46 -13.95
N ALA A 74 8.80 13.25 -14.52
CA ALA A 74 8.41 12.05 -13.81
C ALA A 74 9.30 11.82 -12.57
N VAL A 75 10.61 11.92 -12.72
CA VAL A 75 11.57 11.79 -11.62
C VAL A 75 11.38 12.88 -10.56
N THR A 76 11.10 14.12 -10.98
CA THR A 76 10.85 15.25 -10.06
C THR A 76 9.55 15.08 -9.29
N TYR A 77 8.51 14.53 -9.91
CA TYR A 77 7.19 14.33 -9.29
C TYR A 77 7.03 12.96 -8.61
N GLY A 78 8.05 12.10 -8.68
CA GLY A 78 8.01 10.76 -8.08
C GLY A 78 6.97 9.85 -8.73
N VAL A 79 6.68 10.07 -10.03
CA VAL A 79 5.80 9.18 -10.81
C VAL A 79 6.63 8.22 -11.65
N PRO A 80 6.09 7.02 -11.98
CA PRO A 80 6.81 6.03 -12.76
C PRO A 80 7.23 6.55 -14.13
N ALA A 81 8.51 6.40 -14.48
CA ALA A 81 9.07 6.81 -15.75
C ALA A 81 9.42 5.61 -16.65
N ALA A 82 9.25 5.75 -17.96
CA ALA A 82 9.63 4.72 -18.92
C ALA A 82 11.15 4.48 -18.93
N LEU A 83 11.60 3.22 -18.90
CA LEU A 83 13.01 2.84 -18.79
C LEU A 83 13.90 3.46 -19.91
N PRO A 84 13.51 3.51 -21.20
CA PRO A 84 14.33 4.14 -22.21
C PRO A 84 14.54 5.65 -21.95
N GLY A 85 13.51 6.32 -21.40
CA GLY A 85 13.58 7.73 -21.03
C GLY A 85 14.53 7.97 -19.85
N LEU A 86 14.49 7.10 -18.83
CA LEU A 86 15.40 7.13 -17.67
C LEU A 86 16.85 6.89 -18.07
N THR A 87 17.11 5.89 -18.89
CA THR A 87 18.49 5.60 -19.37
C THR A 87 19.06 6.79 -20.12
N ALA A 88 18.27 7.40 -21.03
CA ALA A 88 18.70 8.58 -21.76
C ALA A 88 18.89 9.80 -20.84
N LEU A 89 18.05 9.96 -19.81
CA LEU A 89 18.19 11.03 -18.81
C LEU A 89 19.47 10.87 -18.01
N ILE A 90 19.75 9.68 -17.51
CA ILE A 90 20.98 9.37 -16.75
C ILE A 90 22.22 9.72 -17.59
N GLY A 91 22.31 9.23 -18.83
CA GLY A 91 23.48 9.50 -19.69
C GLY A 91 23.70 11.01 -19.93
N ARG A 92 22.61 11.77 -20.15
CA ARG A 92 22.73 13.24 -20.29
C ARG A 92 23.19 13.92 -19.00
N GLN A 93 22.66 13.49 -17.84
CA GLN A 93 23.02 14.10 -16.58
C GLN A 93 24.44 13.72 -16.16
N GLU A 94 24.90 12.48 -16.41
CA GLU A 94 26.30 12.08 -16.20
C GLU A 94 27.28 12.94 -17.01
N GLN A 95 26.96 13.21 -18.28
CA GLN A 95 27.77 14.11 -19.11
C GLN A 95 27.76 15.53 -18.54
N ARG A 96 26.59 16.04 -18.16
CA ARG A 96 26.43 17.40 -17.61
C ARG A 96 27.22 17.61 -16.32
N VAL A 97 27.14 16.66 -15.36
CA VAL A 97 27.89 16.80 -14.10
C VAL A 97 29.39 16.62 -14.26
N ARG A 98 29.87 15.89 -15.30
CA ARG A 98 31.29 15.85 -15.65
C ARG A 98 31.78 17.18 -16.18
N GLN A 99 30.96 17.87 -17.00
CA GLN A 99 31.30 19.19 -17.55
C GLN A 99 31.13 20.32 -16.54
N HIS A 100 30.13 20.20 -15.66
CA HIS A 100 29.76 21.20 -14.66
C HIS A 100 29.60 20.57 -13.26
N PRO A 101 30.74 20.25 -12.57
CA PRO A 101 30.67 19.54 -11.29
C PRO A 101 29.96 20.31 -10.16
N LYS A 102 29.80 21.63 -10.31
CA LYS A 102 29.07 22.50 -9.36
C LYS A 102 27.59 22.69 -9.69
N ASP A 103 27.06 21.94 -10.66
CA ASP A 103 25.62 21.99 -11.01
C ASP A 103 24.80 21.10 -10.05
N ALA A 104 24.45 21.65 -8.88
CA ALA A 104 23.68 20.94 -7.88
C ALA A 104 22.33 20.37 -8.42
N PRO A 105 21.52 21.12 -9.21
CA PRO A 105 20.30 20.58 -9.83
C PRO A 105 20.56 19.35 -10.72
N ALA A 106 21.65 19.37 -11.51
CA ALA A 106 22.00 18.22 -12.36
C ALA A 106 22.33 16.96 -11.54
N TRP A 107 23.05 17.13 -10.44
CA TRP A 107 23.33 16.05 -9.49
C TRP A 107 22.06 15.51 -8.83
N ALA A 108 21.13 16.39 -8.40
CA ALA A 108 19.86 15.96 -7.82
C ALA A 108 19.01 15.12 -8.81
N VAL A 109 18.90 15.60 -10.06
CA VAL A 109 18.16 14.86 -11.12
C VAL A 109 18.84 13.53 -11.43
N LEU A 110 20.18 13.49 -11.48
CA LEU A 110 20.94 12.25 -11.72
C LEU A 110 20.67 11.21 -10.63
N GLY A 111 20.75 11.63 -9.37
CA GLY A 111 20.53 10.72 -8.24
C GLY A 111 19.10 10.21 -8.18
N SER A 112 18.10 11.09 -8.37
CA SER A 112 16.70 10.68 -8.44
C SER A 112 16.41 9.74 -9.63
N ALA A 113 17.10 9.94 -10.77
CA ALA A 113 16.97 9.06 -11.93
C ALA A 113 17.59 7.68 -11.69
N TYR A 114 18.71 7.59 -10.98
CA TYR A 114 19.25 6.31 -10.54
C TYR A 114 18.32 5.59 -9.56
N ALA A 115 17.79 6.29 -8.55
CA ALA A 115 16.83 5.71 -7.60
C ALA A 115 15.60 5.14 -8.30
N GLU A 116 15.03 5.89 -9.24
CA GLU A 116 13.86 5.44 -10.03
C GLU A 116 14.23 4.26 -10.95
N ARG A 117 15.41 4.26 -11.59
CA ARG A 117 15.85 3.13 -12.41
C ARG A 117 16.03 1.88 -11.56
N GLY A 118 16.69 1.97 -10.40
CA GLY A 118 16.82 0.86 -9.46
C GLY A 118 15.47 0.27 -9.07
N ARG A 119 14.51 1.13 -8.70
CA ARG A 119 13.14 0.72 -8.38
C ARG A 119 12.43 0.03 -9.55
N ARG A 120 12.60 0.54 -10.77
CA ARG A 120 11.97 0.02 -12.00
C ARG A 120 12.59 -1.28 -12.50
N THR A 121 13.90 -1.44 -12.35
CA THR A 121 14.64 -2.61 -12.86
C THR A 121 14.88 -3.67 -11.78
N GLY A 122 14.75 -3.32 -10.50
CA GLY A 122 15.18 -4.15 -9.37
C GLY A 122 16.69 -4.21 -9.22
N ASP A 123 17.43 -3.29 -9.85
CA ASP A 123 18.88 -3.21 -9.71
C ASP A 123 19.25 -2.36 -8.50
N ALA A 124 19.39 -3.01 -7.35
CA ALA A 124 19.75 -2.34 -6.11
C ALA A 124 21.15 -1.67 -6.18
N ALA A 125 22.02 -2.07 -7.14
CA ALA A 125 23.30 -1.41 -7.36
C ALA A 125 23.18 0.06 -7.84
N ASP A 126 22.01 0.47 -8.30
CA ASP A 126 21.76 1.89 -8.60
C ASP A 126 21.56 2.76 -7.35
N TYR A 127 21.16 2.18 -6.23
CA TYR A 127 20.89 2.95 -5.00
C TYR A 127 22.14 3.61 -4.40
N PRO A 128 23.31 2.95 -4.28
CA PRO A 128 24.54 3.65 -3.88
C PRO A 128 24.99 4.74 -4.86
N ARG A 129 24.68 4.59 -6.15
CA ARG A 129 24.96 5.64 -7.16
C ARG A 129 24.03 6.83 -6.95
N ALA A 130 22.73 6.57 -6.71
CA ALA A 130 21.74 7.58 -6.40
C ALA A 130 22.15 8.39 -5.16
N GLU A 131 22.54 7.70 -4.08
CA GLU A 131 22.95 8.32 -2.83
C GLU A 131 24.13 9.25 -3.02
N ARG A 132 25.22 8.78 -3.68
CA ARG A 132 26.38 9.61 -3.94
C ARG A 132 25.99 10.88 -4.71
N ALA A 133 25.21 10.76 -5.79
CA ALA A 133 24.82 11.92 -6.58
C ALA A 133 23.97 12.92 -5.77
N LEU A 134 23.02 12.44 -4.96
CA LEU A 134 22.18 13.30 -4.12
C LEU A 134 22.97 13.98 -3.00
N ARG A 135 23.91 13.27 -2.36
CA ARG A 135 24.81 13.85 -1.36
C ARG A 135 25.72 14.91 -1.97
N THR A 136 26.32 14.64 -3.15
CA THR A 136 27.09 15.65 -3.88
C THR A 136 26.26 16.89 -4.20
N SER A 137 24.99 16.72 -4.57
CA SER A 137 24.08 17.85 -4.78
C SER A 137 23.90 18.70 -3.51
N LEU A 138 23.76 18.05 -2.34
CA LEU A 138 23.68 18.74 -1.04
C LEU A 138 24.99 19.44 -0.66
N GLU A 139 26.15 18.82 -0.92
CA GLU A 139 27.46 19.42 -0.68
C GLU A 139 27.65 20.71 -1.50
N VAL A 140 27.23 20.71 -2.74
CA VAL A 140 27.31 21.87 -3.64
C VAL A 140 26.40 23.01 -3.24
N ARG A 141 25.14 22.73 -2.82
CA ARG A 141 24.11 23.76 -2.60
C ARG A 141 23.66 23.93 -1.15
N GLY A 142 24.08 23.03 -0.25
CA GLY A 142 23.71 23.04 1.16
C GLY A 142 22.28 22.56 1.46
N THR A 143 21.88 22.70 2.72
CA THR A 143 20.65 22.10 3.28
C THR A 143 19.34 22.72 2.77
N ARG A 144 19.36 23.79 1.99
CA ARG A 144 18.19 24.36 1.32
C ARG A 144 17.92 23.75 -0.07
N ASN A 145 18.67 22.72 -0.43
CA ASN A 145 18.51 22.00 -1.69
C ASN A 145 17.35 20.99 -1.58
N THR A 146 16.14 21.48 -1.75
CA THR A 146 14.91 20.66 -1.61
C THR A 146 14.85 19.53 -2.64
N GLU A 147 15.41 19.72 -3.84
CA GLU A 147 15.45 18.70 -4.89
C GLU A 147 16.26 17.48 -4.46
N ALA A 148 17.43 17.72 -3.86
CA ALA A 148 18.26 16.64 -3.34
C ALA A 148 17.65 15.97 -2.09
N LEU A 149 16.99 16.74 -1.22
CA LEU A 149 16.27 16.21 -0.06
C LEU A 149 15.09 15.33 -0.47
N ASP A 150 14.26 15.76 -1.45
CA ASP A 150 13.16 14.97 -2.00
C ASP A 150 13.71 13.67 -2.64
N GLY A 151 14.83 13.74 -3.36
CA GLY A 151 15.51 12.58 -3.94
C GLY A 151 16.00 11.59 -2.88
N LEU A 152 16.62 12.08 -1.80
CA LEU A 152 17.07 11.24 -0.68
C LEU A 152 15.90 10.62 0.07
N ALA A 153 14.79 11.33 0.25
CA ALA A 153 13.58 10.77 0.83
C ALA A 153 13.01 9.63 -0.05
N SER A 154 12.95 9.84 -1.37
CA SER A 154 12.52 8.82 -2.31
C SER A 154 13.44 7.60 -2.36
N LEU A 155 14.76 7.81 -2.26
CA LEU A 155 15.75 6.73 -2.16
C LEU A 155 15.59 5.94 -0.87
N ALA A 156 15.40 6.62 0.27
CA ALA A 156 15.17 5.98 1.55
C ALA A 156 13.88 5.12 1.53
N LEU A 157 12.79 5.63 0.92
CA LEU A 157 11.58 4.82 0.69
C LEU A 157 11.85 3.59 -0.18
N ALA A 158 12.64 3.73 -1.25
CA ALA A 158 13.02 2.61 -2.11
C ALA A 158 13.85 1.55 -1.38
N ARG A 159 14.58 1.96 -0.35
CA ARG A 159 15.34 1.11 0.57
C ARG A 159 14.53 0.63 1.78
N ARG A 160 13.26 1.02 1.92
CA ARG A 160 12.41 0.75 3.09
C ARG A 160 12.97 1.33 4.41
N ASP A 161 13.82 2.34 4.33
CA ASP A 161 14.32 3.09 5.49
C ASP A 161 13.36 4.27 5.77
N PHE A 162 12.25 3.97 6.44
CA PHE A 162 11.21 4.97 6.74
C PHE A 162 11.67 6.06 7.72
N PRO A 163 12.53 5.79 8.73
CA PRO A 163 13.11 6.85 9.55
C PRO A 163 13.90 7.87 8.75
N ALA A 164 14.81 7.43 7.86
CA ALA A 164 15.58 8.32 7.01
C ALA A 164 14.66 9.06 6.00
N ALA A 165 13.69 8.38 5.41
CA ALA A 165 12.71 8.99 4.50
C ALA A 165 11.96 10.14 5.18
N LYS A 166 11.46 9.92 6.40
CA LYS A 166 10.83 10.95 7.22
C LYS A 166 11.76 12.12 7.47
N GLN A 167 13.00 11.86 7.89
CA GLN A 167 13.99 12.89 8.20
C GLN A 167 14.24 13.82 7.00
N TYR A 168 14.52 13.26 5.83
CA TYR A 168 14.78 14.04 4.61
C TYR A 168 13.54 14.81 4.14
N ALA A 169 12.36 14.17 4.15
CA ALA A 169 11.13 14.82 3.73
C ALA A 169 10.70 15.95 4.69
N GLU A 170 10.90 15.80 6.01
CA GLU A 170 10.68 16.88 6.99
C GLU A 170 11.63 18.05 6.77
N GLN A 171 12.92 17.79 6.43
CA GLN A 171 13.87 18.83 6.08
C GLN A 171 13.46 19.57 4.80
N ALA A 172 13.04 18.84 3.76
CA ALA A 172 12.55 19.44 2.52
C ALA A 172 11.32 20.31 2.76
N ARG A 173 10.35 19.83 3.55
CA ARG A 173 9.15 20.56 3.94
C ARG A 173 9.48 21.81 4.76
N LYS A 174 10.43 21.72 5.70
CA LYS A 174 10.89 22.87 6.50
C LYS A 174 11.55 23.94 5.63
N ALA A 175 12.35 23.52 4.64
CA ALA A 175 13.03 24.43 3.72
C ALA A 175 12.03 25.12 2.74
N ALA A 176 10.95 24.43 2.32
CA ALA A 176 9.94 24.96 1.39
C ALA A 176 8.52 24.50 1.76
N PRO A 177 7.87 25.13 2.78
CA PRO A 177 6.60 24.65 3.35
C PRO A 177 5.41 24.64 2.38
N LYS A 178 5.45 25.44 1.31
CA LYS A 178 4.39 25.53 0.29
C LYS A 178 4.62 24.59 -0.90
N ARG A 179 5.75 23.87 -0.91
CA ARG A 179 6.08 22.93 -1.96
C ARG A 179 5.43 21.58 -1.66
N TRP A 180 4.62 21.06 -2.59
CA TRP A 180 3.87 19.83 -2.41
C TRP A 180 4.75 18.55 -2.44
N SER A 181 5.91 18.59 -3.13
CA SER A 181 6.72 17.40 -3.45
C SER A 181 7.27 16.62 -2.25
N ALA A 182 7.42 17.26 -1.08
CA ALA A 182 7.84 16.58 0.13
C ALA A 182 6.73 15.75 0.81
N TYR A 183 5.45 16.07 0.54
CA TYR A 183 4.33 15.43 1.24
C TYR A 183 4.11 13.97 0.86
N PRO A 184 4.23 13.53 -0.42
CA PRO A 184 4.14 12.12 -0.77
C PRO A 184 5.11 11.24 0.03
N ALA A 185 6.38 11.64 0.14
CA ALA A 185 7.37 10.90 0.91
C ALA A 185 7.08 10.93 2.43
N LEU A 186 6.53 12.03 2.96
CA LEU A 186 6.09 12.09 4.35
C LEU A 186 4.93 11.14 4.65
N ILE A 187 3.95 11.07 3.75
CA ILE A 187 2.81 10.16 3.89
C ILE A 187 3.32 8.71 3.93
N ASP A 188 4.14 8.31 2.96
CA ASP A 188 4.68 6.95 2.89
C ASP A 188 5.55 6.63 4.12
N ALA A 189 6.40 7.55 4.56
CA ALA A 189 7.26 7.36 5.72
C ALA A 189 6.46 7.26 7.04
N TYR A 190 5.44 8.11 7.22
CA TYR A 190 4.57 8.00 8.40
C TYR A 190 3.76 6.71 8.40
N THR A 191 3.27 6.26 7.24
CA THR A 191 2.58 4.96 7.10
C THR A 191 3.51 3.81 7.49
N GLY A 192 4.74 3.76 6.94
CA GLY A 192 5.73 2.72 7.27
C GLY A 192 6.17 2.73 8.73
N LEU A 193 6.05 3.88 9.42
CA LEU A 193 6.32 4.04 10.85
C LEU A 193 5.08 3.84 11.74
N GLY A 194 3.93 3.44 11.18
CA GLY A 194 2.69 3.26 11.93
C GLY A 194 2.04 4.56 12.42
N ASP A 195 2.49 5.72 11.97
CA ASP A 195 1.95 7.03 12.38
C ASP A 195 0.83 7.48 11.41
N TYR A 196 -0.26 6.72 11.41
CA TYR A 196 -1.39 6.93 10.47
C TYR A 196 -2.08 8.28 10.67
N GLU A 197 -2.03 8.84 11.87
CA GLU A 197 -2.59 10.17 12.13
C GLU A 197 -1.77 11.26 11.42
N LYS A 198 -0.43 11.17 11.49
CA LYS A 198 0.43 12.10 10.76
C LYS A 198 0.38 11.87 9.25
N ALA A 199 0.26 10.64 8.78
CA ALA A 199 0.06 10.34 7.37
C ALA A 199 -1.20 11.02 6.83
N ARG A 200 -2.33 10.93 7.56
CA ARG A 200 -3.58 11.63 7.23
C ARG A 200 -3.43 13.14 7.25
N SER A 201 -2.86 13.69 8.32
CA SER A 201 -2.63 15.14 8.41
C SER A 201 -1.73 15.67 7.29
N ALA A 202 -0.76 14.87 6.85
CA ALA A 202 0.09 15.21 5.72
C ALA A 202 -0.70 15.17 4.39
N LEU A 203 -1.61 14.20 4.22
CA LEU A 203 -2.51 14.15 3.06
C LEU A 203 -3.45 15.36 3.02
N ASP A 204 -4.09 15.71 4.13
CA ASP A 204 -4.99 16.89 4.21
C ASP A 204 -4.26 18.17 3.79
N LYS A 205 -3.01 18.34 4.23
CA LYS A 205 -2.16 19.46 3.81
C LYS A 205 -1.81 19.40 2.34
N LEU A 206 -1.48 18.21 1.81
CA LEU A 206 -1.19 18.01 0.40
C LEU A 206 -2.38 18.39 -0.49
N LEU A 207 -3.58 17.96 -0.10
CA LEU A 207 -4.82 18.26 -0.83
C LEU A 207 -5.18 19.75 -0.80
N ALA A 208 -4.81 20.46 0.26
CA ALA A 208 -5.00 21.90 0.38
C ALA A 208 -3.99 22.75 -0.45
N LEU A 209 -2.88 22.14 -0.90
CA LEU A 209 -1.89 22.83 -1.73
C LEU A 209 -2.35 22.89 -3.19
N ARG A 210 -1.97 23.97 -3.89
CA ARG A 210 -2.15 24.06 -5.34
C ARG A 210 -1.13 23.13 -6.01
N THR A 211 -1.63 22.12 -6.70
CA THR A 211 -0.83 21.23 -7.54
C THR A 211 -1.18 21.43 -9.01
N ASP A 212 -0.20 21.31 -9.89
CA ASP A 212 -0.44 21.34 -11.33
C ASP A 212 -1.04 20.00 -11.83
N ALA A 213 -1.52 20.02 -13.07
CA ALA A 213 -2.11 18.82 -13.67
C ALA A 213 -1.13 17.64 -13.81
N THR A 214 0.18 17.89 -13.77
CA THR A 214 1.22 16.85 -13.84
C THR A 214 1.38 16.11 -12.51
N ALA A 215 1.23 16.83 -11.42
CA ALA A 215 1.32 16.29 -10.06
C ALA A 215 0.05 15.52 -9.63
N ARG A 216 -1.10 15.83 -10.24
CA ARG A 216 -2.40 15.33 -9.83
C ARG A 216 -2.48 13.80 -9.69
N PRO A 217 -1.99 12.97 -10.64
CA PRO A 217 -2.03 11.52 -10.49
C PRO A 217 -1.22 11.02 -9.28
N ALA A 218 -0.06 11.62 -8.99
CA ALA A 218 0.74 11.27 -7.81
C ALA A 218 0.01 11.60 -6.50
N VAL A 219 -0.70 12.72 -6.44
CA VAL A 219 -1.51 13.12 -5.28
C VAL A 219 -2.67 12.16 -5.06
N MET A 220 -3.39 11.81 -6.13
CA MET A 220 -4.48 10.83 -6.10
C MET A 220 -4.01 9.45 -5.61
N ALA A 221 -2.86 8.98 -6.09
CA ALA A 221 -2.29 7.72 -5.66
C ALA A 221 -1.94 7.71 -4.16
N ARG A 222 -1.48 8.84 -3.61
CA ARG A 222 -1.23 8.95 -2.15
C ARG A 222 -2.52 9.01 -1.34
N ALA A 223 -3.55 9.68 -1.85
CA ALA A 223 -4.87 9.64 -1.24
C ALA A 223 -5.42 8.21 -1.20
N ALA A 224 -5.29 7.46 -2.30
CA ALA A 224 -5.70 6.06 -2.37
C ALA A 224 -4.99 5.19 -1.32
N ALA A 225 -3.68 5.34 -1.12
CA ALA A 225 -2.93 4.60 -0.11
C ALA A 225 -3.46 4.89 1.31
N VAL A 226 -3.63 6.17 1.67
CA VAL A 226 -4.17 6.56 2.98
C VAL A 226 -5.61 6.07 3.17
N TYR A 227 -6.44 6.08 2.14
CA TYR A 227 -7.83 5.58 2.21
C TYR A 227 -7.88 4.06 2.38
N ARG A 228 -7.00 3.32 1.66
CA ARG A 228 -6.82 1.88 1.83
C ARG A 228 -6.48 1.53 3.28
N ASP A 229 -5.50 2.21 3.86
CA ASP A 229 -5.03 1.96 5.22
C ASP A 229 -6.09 2.29 6.28
N ARG A 230 -7.08 3.12 5.93
CA ARG A 230 -8.26 3.41 6.75
C ARG A 230 -9.43 2.46 6.51
N GLY A 231 -9.31 1.50 5.61
CA GLY A 231 -10.39 0.61 5.23
C GLY A 231 -11.46 1.24 4.33
N TRP A 232 -11.20 2.44 3.77
CA TRP A 232 -12.07 3.11 2.80
C TRP A 232 -11.75 2.62 1.38
N ARG A 233 -12.14 1.38 1.12
CA ARG A 233 -11.72 0.64 -0.07
C ARG A 233 -12.25 1.23 -1.37
N GLU A 234 -13.50 1.68 -1.37
CA GLU A 234 -14.18 2.26 -2.54
C GLU A 234 -13.53 3.59 -2.91
N ASP A 235 -13.23 4.44 -1.92
CA ASP A 235 -12.53 5.69 -2.13
C ASP A 235 -11.10 5.47 -2.64
N ALA A 236 -10.41 4.45 -2.12
CA ALA A 236 -9.07 4.09 -2.58
C ALA A 236 -9.07 3.66 -4.06
N VAL A 237 -10.03 2.82 -4.47
CA VAL A 237 -10.20 2.40 -5.87
C VAL A 237 -10.54 3.58 -6.75
N ALA A 238 -11.48 4.45 -6.35
CA ALA A 238 -11.85 5.64 -7.11
C ALA A 238 -10.62 6.54 -7.35
N GLN A 239 -9.84 6.82 -6.31
CA GLN A 239 -8.63 7.65 -6.44
C GLN A 239 -7.57 7.04 -7.37
N LEU A 240 -7.32 5.73 -7.31
CA LEU A 240 -6.37 5.08 -8.23
C LEU A 240 -6.88 5.00 -9.66
N THR A 241 -8.18 4.79 -9.86
CA THR A 241 -8.81 4.79 -11.19
C THR A 241 -8.72 6.17 -11.83
N ASP A 242 -8.99 7.22 -11.06
CA ASP A 242 -8.84 8.60 -11.50
C ASP A 242 -7.36 8.94 -11.79
N ALA A 243 -6.42 8.45 -10.97
CA ALA A 243 -4.99 8.60 -11.23
C ALA A 243 -4.58 7.91 -12.54
N ALA A 244 -5.08 6.71 -12.82
CA ALA A 244 -4.81 5.98 -14.06
C ALA A 244 -5.41 6.71 -15.28
N ALA A 245 -6.61 7.29 -15.15
CA ALA A 245 -7.24 8.08 -16.20
C ALA A 245 -6.51 9.41 -16.46
N ALA A 246 -5.94 10.03 -15.42
CA ALA A 246 -5.19 11.27 -15.51
C ALA A 246 -3.70 11.08 -15.87
N ALA A 247 -3.22 9.84 -15.92
CA ALA A 247 -1.82 9.50 -16.21
C ALA A 247 -1.38 10.03 -17.59
N ARG A 248 -0.15 10.50 -17.67
CA ARG A 248 0.41 11.15 -18.87
C ARG A 248 1.31 10.24 -19.68
N THR A 249 1.70 9.10 -19.12
CA THR A 249 2.54 8.10 -19.79
C THR A 249 1.97 6.70 -19.59
N SER A 250 2.27 5.78 -20.53
CA SER A 250 1.89 4.38 -20.39
C SER A 250 2.50 3.74 -19.13
N ALA A 251 3.73 4.10 -18.75
CA ALA A 251 4.39 3.58 -17.55
C ALA A 251 3.69 4.04 -16.26
N GLU A 252 3.26 5.31 -16.22
CA GLU A 252 2.49 5.86 -15.12
C GLU A 252 1.11 5.20 -15.03
N GLN A 253 0.39 5.13 -16.15
CA GLN A 253 -0.92 4.49 -16.22
C GLN A 253 -0.86 3.02 -15.81
N ALA A 254 0.15 2.27 -16.29
CA ALA A 254 0.37 0.87 -15.92
C ALA A 254 0.59 0.69 -14.41
N ALA A 255 1.32 1.61 -13.77
CA ALA A 255 1.55 1.52 -12.32
C ALA A 255 0.27 1.73 -11.52
N TRP A 256 -0.56 2.68 -11.91
CA TRP A 256 -1.83 2.92 -11.22
C TRP A 256 -2.85 1.80 -11.47
N LEU A 257 -2.93 1.25 -12.69
CA LEU A 257 -3.74 0.07 -12.98
C LEU A 257 -3.27 -1.17 -12.19
N ALA A 258 -1.96 -1.38 -12.05
CA ALA A 258 -1.45 -2.44 -11.18
C ALA A 258 -1.88 -2.24 -9.72
N GLY A 259 -1.93 -0.99 -9.25
CA GLY A 259 -2.47 -0.64 -7.93
C GLY A 259 -3.96 -0.93 -7.80
N VAL A 260 -4.79 -0.62 -8.82
CA VAL A 260 -6.22 -0.99 -8.83
C VAL A 260 -6.38 -2.50 -8.79
N GLY A 261 -5.59 -3.24 -9.59
CA GLY A 261 -5.56 -4.71 -9.56
C GLY A 261 -5.20 -5.28 -8.19
N GLN A 262 -4.26 -4.64 -7.48
CA GLN A 262 -3.91 -5.01 -6.11
C GLN A 262 -5.07 -4.79 -5.13
N LEU A 263 -5.77 -3.66 -5.22
CA LEU A 263 -6.95 -3.39 -4.39
C LEU A 263 -8.10 -4.37 -4.68
N ALA A 264 -8.30 -4.76 -5.94
CA ALA A 264 -9.27 -5.79 -6.32
C ALA A 264 -8.88 -7.17 -5.74
N TRP A 265 -7.60 -7.54 -5.85
CA TRP A 265 -7.06 -8.74 -5.21
C TRP A 265 -7.30 -8.76 -3.70
N GLU A 266 -7.00 -7.68 -2.99
CA GLU A 266 -7.19 -7.56 -1.53
C GLU A 266 -8.66 -7.75 -1.09
N ARG A 267 -9.62 -7.55 -2.00
CA ARG A 267 -11.05 -7.80 -1.78
C ARG A 267 -11.51 -9.19 -2.22
N GLY A 268 -10.64 -9.98 -2.86
CA GLY A 268 -11.00 -11.26 -3.47
C GLY A 268 -11.78 -11.12 -4.79
N ASP A 269 -11.76 -9.96 -5.42
CA ASP A 269 -12.38 -9.71 -6.72
C ASP A 269 -11.41 -10.11 -7.84
N LEU A 270 -11.37 -11.43 -8.09
CA LEU A 270 -10.37 -12.03 -8.98
C LEU A 270 -10.50 -11.61 -10.45
N PRO A 271 -11.71 -11.53 -11.04
CA PRO A 271 -11.86 -11.08 -12.43
C PRO A 271 -11.32 -9.66 -12.63
N ASP A 272 -11.73 -8.72 -11.76
CA ASP A 272 -11.31 -7.32 -11.81
C ASP A 272 -9.79 -7.19 -11.59
N ALA A 273 -9.23 -7.95 -10.64
CA ALA A 273 -7.79 -7.99 -10.40
C ALA A 273 -7.01 -8.44 -11.64
N LEU A 274 -7.45 -9.54 -12.28
CA LEU A 274 -6.79 -10.08 -13.48
C LEU A 274 -6.83 -9.08 -14.63
N ASP A 275 -7.97 -8.48 -14.91
CA ASP A 275 -8.16 -7.51 -16.00
C ASP A 275 -7.24 -6.30 -15.82
N HIS A 276 -7.12 -5.77 -14.61
CA HIS A 276 -6.25 -4.62 -14.32
C HIS A 276 -4.76 -4.96 -14.39
N PHE A 277 -4.32 -6.12 -13.89
CA PHE A 277 -2.94 -6.55 -14.04
C PHE A 277 -2.56 -6.79 -15.52
N GLU A 278 -3.44 -7.40 -16.30
CA GLU A 278 -3.20 -7.59 -17.72
C GLU A 278 -3.21 -6.26 -18.50
N ALA A 279 -4.09 -5.32 -18.15
CA ALA A 279 -4.08 -3.97 -18.72
C ALA A 279 -2.76 -3.24 -18.40
N ALA A 280 -2.26 -3.35 -17.19
CA ALA A 280 -0.98 -2.79 -16.79
C ALA A 280 0.18 -3.37 -17.61
N LEU A 281 0.22 -4.69 -17.81
CA LEU A 281 1.25 -5.39 -18.59
C LEU A 281 1.20 -5.06 -20.09
N ARG A 282 0.00 -4.84 -20.65
CA ARG A 282 -0.14 -4.38 -22.05
C ARG A 282 0.42 -2.98 -22.25
N LEU A 283 0.28 -2.09 -21.26
CA LEU A 283 0.77 -0.70 -21.33
C LEU A 283 2.27 -0.59 -21.07
N ASP A 284 2.78 -1.37 -20.13
CA ASP A 284 4.19 -1.39 -19.75
C ASP A 284 4.61 -2.81 -19.37
N PRO A 285 5.18 -3.59 -20.30
CA PRO A 285 5.71 -4.93 -20.01
C PRO A 285 6.83 -4.94 -18.94
N GLY A 286 7.43 -3.79 -18.64
CA GLY A 286 8.43 -3.60 -17.59
C GLY A 286 7.85 -3.25 -16.21
N GLN A 287 6.54 -3.25 -16.05
CA GLN A 287 5.90 -3.00 -14.76
C GLN A 287 6.13 -4.20 -13.82
N ARG A 288 6.79 -3.97 -12.66
CA ARG A 288 7.28 -5.07 -11.81
C ARG A 288 6.24 -5.73 -10.91
N ALA A 289 5.23 -4.99 -10.45
CA ALA A 289 4.22 -5.53 -9.53
C ALA A 289 3.13 -6.37 -10.25
N ALA A 290 2.81 -6.03 -11.50
CA ALA A 290 1.72 -6.66 -12.23
C ALA A 290 1.95 -8.14 -12.59
N PRO A 291 3.18 -8.62 -12.93
CA PRO A 291 3.40 -10.04 -13.26
C PRO A 291 3.06 -10.97 -12.11
N ALA A 292 3.54 -10.70 -10.90
CA ALA A 292 3.24 -11.51 -9.72
C ALA A 292 1.76 -11.37 -9.29
N GLY A 293 1.21 -10.15 -9.34
CA GLY A 293 -0.23 -9.95 -9.08
C GLY A 293 -1.12 -10.76 -10.03
N ARG A 294 -0.78 -10.78 -11.33
CA ARG A 294 -1.45 -11.63 -12.33
C ARG A 294 -1.30 -13.11 -11.99
N ALA A 295 -0.09 -13.55 -11.65
CA ALA A 295 0.20 -14.95 -11.35
C ALA A 295 -0.59 -15.43 -10.12
N ARG A 296 -0.59 -14.66 -9.05
CA ARG A 296 -1.36 -14.92 -7.83
C ARG A 296 -2.86 -14.98 -8.11
N THR A 297 -3.38 -14.08 -8.91
CA THR A 297 -4.80 -14.08 -9.31
C THR A 297 -5.17 -15.31 -10.13
N LEU A 298 -4.30 -15.73 -11.06
CA LEU A 298 -4.48 -16.98 -11.83
C LEU A 298 -4.49 -18.21 -10.93
N ALA A 299 -3.60 -18.28 -9.94
CA ALA A 299 -3.57 -19.36 -8.96
C ALA A 299 -4.89 -19.45 -8.18
N ALA A 300 -5.40 -18.31 -7.71
CA ALA A 300 -6.69 -18.23 -7.00
C ALA A 300 -7.89 -18.63 -7.88
N LEU A 301 -7.83 -18.37 -9.18
CA LEU A 301 -8.81 -18.83 -10.17
C LEU A 301 -8.71 -20.33 -10.52
N GLY A 302 -7.79 -21.09 -9.91
CA GLY A 302 -7.54 -22.48 -10.21
C GLY A 302 -6.78 -22.71 -11.53
N ARG A 303 -6.30 -21.64 -12.20
CA ARG A 303 -5.53 -21.69 -13.45
C ARG A 303 -4.06 -21.94 -13.17
N THR A 304 -3.77 -23.04 -12.45
CA THR A 304 -2.45 -23.34 -11.87
C THR A 304 -1.30 -23.33 -12.88
N SER A 305 -1.48 -23.96 -14.04
CA SER A 305 -0.42 -24.01 -15.06
C SER A 305 -0.05 -22.62 -15.57
N GLU A 306 -1.04 -21.75 -15.76
CA GLU A 306 -0.83 -20.38 -16.21
C GLU A 306 -0.23 -19.52 -15.10
N ALA A 307 -0.63 -19.73 -13.85
CA ALA A 307 -0.05 -19.07 -12.68
C ALA A 307 1.45 -19.37 -12.56
N LEU A 308 1.83 -20.64 -12.62
CA LEU A 308 3.24 -21.06 -12.58
C LEU A 308 4.05 -20.49 -13.75
N ALA A 309 3.49 -20.47 -14.97
CA ALA A 309 4.14 -19.85 -16.12
C ALA A 309 4.33 -18.34 -15.91
N ALA A 310 3.33 -17.65 -15.37
CA ALA A 310 3.38 -16.22 -15.08
C ALA A 310 4.40 -15.89 -13.99
N TYR A 311 4.44 -16.65 -12.89
CA TYR A 311 5.46 -16.49 -11.85
C TYR A 311 6.87 -16.73 -12.38
N ARG A 312 7.10 -17.83 -13.11
CA ARG A 312 8.41 -18.12 -13.72
C ARG A 312 8.87 -16.97 -14.63
N ALA A 313 7.97 -16.38 -15.40
CA ALA A 313 8.29 -15.21 -16.22
C ALA A 313 8.61 -13.96 -15.36
N ALA A 314 7.88 -13.74 -14.25
CA ALA A 314 8.13 -12.65 -13.34
C ALA A 314 9.51 -12.72 -12.69
N VAL A 315 9.94 -13.94 -12.28
CA VAL A 315 11.21 -14.16 -11.57
C VAL A 315 12.39 -14.52 -12.49
N ALA A 316 12.23 -14.45 -13.83
CA ALA A 316 13.23 -14.94 -14.77
C ALA A 316 14.52 -14.11 -14.82
N LYS A 317 14.44 -12.79 -14.62
CA LYS A 317 15.60 -11.89 -14.83
C LYS A 317 16.13 -11.32 -13.53
N ARG A 318 15.36 -10.44 -12.90
CA ARG A 318 15.68 -9.78 -11.64
C ARG A 318 14.47 -9.89 -10.74
N PRO A 319 14.34 -11.02 -10.06
CA PRO A 319 13.18 -11.29 -9.22
C PRO A 319 13.07 -10.27 -8.07
N ARG A 320 11.86 -9.99 -7.66
CA ARG A 320 11.62 -9.44 -6.34
C ARG A 320 11.67 -10.60 -5.35
N PRO A 321 12.32 -10.45 -4.20
CA PRO A 321 12.34 -11.51 -3.20
C PRO A 321 10.94 -11.99 -2.80
N GLU A 322 9.97 -11.07 -2.70
CA GLU A 322 8.57 -11.40 -2.39
C GLU A 322 7.92 -12.30 -3.46
N ASP A 323 8.23 -12.06 -4.75
CA ASP A 323 7.67 -12.86 -5.85
C ASP A 323 8.20 -14.31 -5.83
N LEU A 324 9.43 -14.49 -5.33
CA LEU A 324 10.04 -15.82 -5.15
C LEU A 324 9.47 -16.53 -3.92
N LEU A 325 9.18 -15.78 -2.84
CA LEU A 325 8.48 -16.33 -1.68
C LEU A 325 7.08 -16.81 -2.08
N GLU A 326 6.29 -15.97 -2.74
CA GLU A 326 4.93 -16.32 -3.22
C GLU A 326 4.95 -17.55 -4.17
N LEU A 327 5.96 -17.66 -5.04
CA LEU A 327 6.11 -18.82 -5.92
C LEU A 327 6.47 -20.08 -5.13
N GLY A 328 7.32 -19.98 -4.14
CA GLY A 328 7.67 -21.09 -3.23
C GLY A 328 6.44 -21.60 -2.48
N GLU A 329 5.66 -20.71 -1.88
CA GLU A 329 4.41 -21.05 -1.20
C GLU A 329 3.37 -21.70 -2.14
N LEU A 330 3.30 -21.24 -3.40
CA LEU A 330 2.44 -21.89 -4.40
C LEU A 330 2.92 -23.31 -4.70
N TYR A 331 4.23 -23.53 -4.88
CA TYR A 331 4.77 -24.88 -5.09
C TYR A 331 4.52 -25.79 -3.88
N GLU A 332 4.69 -25.28 -2.67
CA GLU A 332 4.40 -25.99 -1.42
C GLU A 332 2.94 -26.41 -1.34
N SER A 333 2.01 -25.51 -1.64
CA SER A 333 0.56 -25.80 -1.66
C SER A 333 0.17 -26.88 -2.69
N LEU A 334 1.00 -27.07 -3.71
CA LEU A 334 0.85 -28.10 -4.75
C LEU A 334 1.61 -29.39 -4.43
N GLY A 335 2.25 -29.51 -3.26
CA GLY A 335 3.07 -30.64 -2.87
C GLY A 335 4.39 -30.77 -3.63
N GLN A 336 4.84 -29.72 -4.31
CA GLN A 336 6.08 -29.68 -5.10
C GLN A 336 7.26 -29.16 -4.26
N GLN A 337 7.58 -29.88 -3.19
CA GLN A 337 8.55 -29.46 -2.17
C GLN A 337 9.91 -29.04 -2.74
N GLY A 338 10.51 -29.84 -3.64
CA GLY A 338 11.81 -29.50 -4.23
C GLY A 338 11.81 -28.18 -5.03
N ALA A 339 10.70 -27.88 -5.71
CA ALA A 339 10.56 -26.60 -6.42
C ALA A 339 10.33 -25.42 -5.46
N ALA A 340 9.66 -25.65 -4.34
CA ALA A 340 9.51 -24.67 -3.30
C ALA A 340 10.87 -24.31 -2.67
N GLU A 341 11.67 -25.31 -2.29
CA GLU A 341 13.02 -25.12 -1.74
C GLU A 341 13.95 -24.38 -2.71
N GLU A 342 13.92 -24.70 -4.02
CA GLU A 342 14.66 -23.96 -5.02
C GLU A 342 14.22 -22.48 -5.07
N SER A 343 12.91 -22.21 -5.01
CA SER A 343 12.39 -20.85 -5.01
C SER A 343 12.82 -20.08 -3.77
N TYR A 344 12.80 -20.70 -2.59
CA TYR A 344 13.25 -20.11 -1.33
C TYR A 344 14.77 -19.85 -1.32
N ALA A 345 15.58 -20.74 -1.90
CA ALA A 345 17.02 -20.51 -2.05
C ALA A 345 17.31 -19.30 -2.93
N ARG A 346 16.61 -19.17 -4.07
CA ARG A 346 16.71 -18.01 -4.95
C ARG A 346 16.20 -16.72 -4.29
N MET A 347 15.20 -16.81 -3.42
CA MET A 347 14.70 -15.67 -2.63
C MET A 347 15.81 -15.14 -1.71
N ARG A 348 16.53 -16.02 -1.00
CA ARG A 348 17.67 -15.62 -0.15
C ARG A 348 18.79 -14.96 -0.96
N GLU A 349 19.10 -15.44 -2.16
CA GLU A 349 20.06 -14.79 -3.06
C GLU A 349 19.60 -13.38 -3.47
N ALA A 350 18.32 -13.24 -3.84
CA ALA A 350 17.75 -11.96 -4.22
C ALA A 350 17.74 -10.96 -3.05
N VAL A 351 17.47 -11.43 -1.82
CA VAL A 351 17.61 -10.65 -0.58
C VAL A 351 19.05 -10.17 -0.40
N GLY A 352 20.06 -11.05 -0.57
CA GLY A 352 21.45 -10.66 -0.46
C GLY A 352 21.84 -9.51 -1.43
N LEU A 353 21.33 -9.56 -2.66
CA LEU A 353 21.55 -8.49 -3.65
C LEU A 353 20.83 -7.19 -3.26
N SER A 354 19.62 -7.26 -2.71
CA SER A 354 18.87 -6.10 -2.21
C SER A 354 19.60 -5.43 -1.04
N VAL A 355 20.00 -6.22 -0.06
CA VAL A 355 20.73 -5.74 1.13
C VAL A 355 22.06 -5.10 0.74
N ALA A 356 22.80 -5.66 -0.22
CA ALA A 356 24.02 -5.05 -0.75
C ALA A 356 23.78 -3.66 -1.37
N GLY A 357 22.57 -3.39 -1.86
CA GLY A 357 22.12 -2.06 -2.30
C GLY A 357 21.61 -1.15 -1.18
N GLY A 358 21.59 -1.65 0.05
CA GLY A 358 21.09 -0.95 1.23
C GLY A 358 19.56 -1.01 1.39
N VAL A 359 18.90 -2.01 0.78
CA VAL A 359 17.47 -2.25 1.00
C VAL A 359 17.29 -3.01 2.30
N ASP A 360 16.34 -2.59 3.10
CA ASP A 360 15.91 -3.28 4.29
C ASP A 360 14.95 -4.42 3.91
N GLU A 361 15.35 -5.64 4.22
CA GLU A 361 14.57 -6.85 3.95
C GLU A 361 14.22 -7.61 5.25
N GLU A 362 14.41 -7.00 6.44
CA GLU A 362 14.21 -7.66 7.73
C GLU A 362 12.77 -8.16 7.92
N LEU A 363 11.78 -7.38 7.50
CA LEU A 363 10.39 -7.80 7.53
C LEU A 363 10.13 -9.04 6.66
N LEU A 364 10.69 -9.08 5.45
CA LEU A 364 10.52 -10.22 4.54
C LEU A 364 11.22 -11.47 5.08
N ILE A 365 12.45 -11.30 5.55
CA ILE A 365 13.22 -12.40 6.15
C ILE A 365 12.50 -12.93 7.39
N GLY A 366 12.05 -12.05 8.28
CA GLY A 366 11.32 -12.45 9.47
C GLY A 366 10.03 -13.21 9.18
N ARG A 367 9.27 -12.80 8.15
CA ARG A 367 8.10 -13.56 7.67
C ARG A 367 8.48 -14.95 7.15
N PHE A 368 9.57 -15.01 6.39
CA PHE A 368 10.06 -16.27 5.86
C PHE A 368 10.53 -17.21 6.99
N GLU A 369 11.33 -16.72 7.92
CA GLU A 369 11.85 -17.53 9.04
C GLU A 369 10.72 -18.02 9.96
N ALA A 370 9.68 -17.23 10.17
CA ALA A 370 8.53 -17.65 10.99
C ALA A 370 7.81 -18.89 10.42
N ASP A 371 7.76 -19.07 9.12
CA ASP A 371 6.99 -20.13 8.47
C ASP A 371 7.84 -21.27 7.89
N HIS A 372 9.04 -20.94 7.39
CA HIS A 372 9.86 -21.84 6.59
C HIS A 372 11.29 -21.96 7.11
N GLY A 373 11.62 -21.34 8.26
CA GLY A 373 12.94 -21.35 8.87
C GLY A 373 12.89 -21.52 10.38
N ASP A 374 13.64 -20.67 11.11
CA ASP A 374 13.67 -20.66 12.57
C ASP A 374 12.75 -19.56 13.13
N PRO A 375 11.61 -19.92 13.76
CA PRO A 375 10.70 -18.94 14.34
C PRO A 375 11.31 -18.08 15.46
N TRP A 376 12.31 -18.59 16.18
CA TRP A 376 13.00 -17.82 17.22
C TRP A 376 13.88 -16.73 16.60
N GLU A 377 14.59 -17.03 15.51
CA GLU A 377 15.32 -16.02 14.73
C GLU A 377 14.37 -14.98 14.14
N ALA A 378 13.20 -15.42 13.69
CA ALA A 378 12.14 -14.51 13.22
C ALA A 378 11.71 -13.52 14.30
N VAL A 379 11.49 -13.98 15.53
CA VAL A 379 11.10 -13.11 16.67
C VAL A 379 12.20 -12.07 16.92
N GLU A 380 13.47 -12.48 17.04
CA GLU A 380 14.58 -11.56 17.31
C GLU A 380 14.69 -10.45 16.25
N ARG A 381 14.65 -10.81 14.97
CA ARG A 381 14.68 -9.88 13.85
C ARG A 381 13.50 -8.91 13.85
N LEU A 382 12.30 -9.43 14.03
CA LEU A 382 11.08 -8.62 13.98
C LEU A 382 10.90 -7.73 15.22
N GLU A 383 11.42 -8.12 16.39
CA GLU A 383 11.49 -7.24 17.55
C GLU A 383 12.44 -6.06 17.32
N GLU A 384 13.58 -6.29 16.65
CA GLU A 384 14.50 -5.22 16.28
C GLU A 384 13.88 -4.31 15.23
N GLU A 385 13.23 -4.89 14.21
CA GLU A 385 12.53 -4.13 13.20
C GLU A 385 11.37 -3.31 13.79
N TRP A 386 10.61 -3.89 14.72
CA TRP A 386 9.55 -3.18 15.44
C TRP A 386 10.07 -1.97 16.22
N ARG A 387 11.22 -2.10 16.88
CA ARG A 387 11.83 -0.97 17.58
C ARG A 387 12.24 0.16 16.65
N ARG A 388 12.60 -0.16 15.43
CA ARG A 388 13.07 0.78 14.41
C ARG A 388 11.92 1.36 13.57
N GLN A 389 10.97 0.54 13.16
CA GLN A 389 9.89 0.86 12.22
C GLN A 389 8.57 0.20 12.64
N PRO A 390 7.86 0.74 13.64
CA PRO A 390 6.69 0.09 14.25
C PRO A 390 5.43 0.20 13.38
N GLY A 391 5.50 -0.28 12.14
CA GLY A 391 4.37 -0.37 11.22
C GLY A 391 3.48 -1.59 11.49
N ILE A 392 2.23 -1.55 11.01
CA ILE A 392 1.28 -2.67 11.19
C ILE A 392 1.76 -3.97 10.51
N GLU A 393 2.52 -3.87 9.44
CA GLU A 393 3.07 -5.04 8.76
C GLU A 393 4.10 -5.77 9.63
N VAL A 394 4.91 -5.00 10.38
CA VAL A 394 5.88 -5.54 11.34
C VAL A 394 5.15 -6.08 12.57
N ALA A 395 4.11 -5.38 13.04
CA ALA A 395 3.29 -5.86 14.16
C ALA A 395 2.64 -7.23 13.86
N ASP A 396 2.03 -7.36 12.67
CA ASP A 396 1.44 -8.63 12.24
C ASP A 396 2.47 -9.75 12.15
N ALA A 397 3.60 -9.50 11.49
CA ALA A 397 4.67 -10.47 11.33
C ALA A 397 5.28 -10.90 12.67
N LEU A 398 5.52 -9.96 13.59
CA LEU A 398 6.02 -10.25 14.94
C LEU A 398 4.98 -11.02 15.76
N GLY A 399 3.70 -10.64 15.69
CA GLY A 399 2.62 -11.39 16.33
C GLY A 399 2.57 -12.84 15.84
N TRP A 400 2.70 -13.05 14.54
CA TRP A 400 2.74 -14.38 13.95
C TRP A 400 4.00 -15.17 14.37
N ALA A 401 5.19 -14.58 14.33
CA ALA A 401 6.43 -15.24 14.77
C ALA A 401 6.36 -15.65 16.26
N LEU A 402 5.83 -14.80 17.12
CA LEU A 402 5.60 -15.12 18.55
C LEU A 402 4.62 -16.28 18.72
N HIS A 403 3.55 -16.35 17.93
CA HIS A 403 2.65 -17.48 17.90
C HIS A 403 3.39 -18.77 17.51
N ARG A 404 4.24 -18.71 16.48
CA ARG A 404 5.03 -19.87 16.03
C ARG A 404 6.03 -20.38 17.08
N THR A 405 6.39 -19.55 18.07
CA THR A 405 7.21 -19.95 19.22
C THR A 405 6.40 -20.33 20.47
N GLY A 406 5.06 -20.29 20.38
CA GLY A 406 4.15 -20.61 21.51
C GLY A 406 3.96 -19.44 22.50
N GLU A 407 4.40 -18.23 22.17
CA GLU A 407 4.25 -17.05 23.03
C GLU A 407 2.93 -16.29 22.74
N ASP A 408 1.79 -17.01 22.73
CA ASP A 408 0.49 -16.51 22.22
C ASP A 408 -0.05 -15.30 22.95
N HIS A 409 0.18 -15.15 24.26
CA HIS A 409 -0.20 -13.94 24.99
C HIS A 409 0.53 -12.68 24.48
N LYS A 410 1.81 -12.79 24.15
CA LYS A 410 2.55 -11.69 23.54
C LYS A 410 2.13 -11.49 22.08
N ALA A 411 1.97 -12.59 21.33
CA ALA A 411 1.50 -12.61 19.96
C ALA A 411 0.21 -11.81 19.79
N LEU A 412 -0.77 -12.04 20.67
CA LEU A 412 -2.04 -11.31 20.69
C LEU A 412 -1.87 -9.79 20.78
N THR A 413 -0.88 -9.32 21.55
CA THR A 413 -0.63 -7.88 21.69
C THR A 413 -0.26 -7.23 20.37
N TYR A 414 0.62 -7.86 19.59
CA TYR A 414 1.08 -7.35 18.31
C TYR A 414 0.05 -7.55 17.19
N ALA A 415 -0.57 -8.74 17.13
CA ALA A 415 -1.63 -9.01 16.15
C ALA A 415 -2.83 -8.07 16.32
N ALA A 416 -3.17 -7.70 17.57
CA ALA A 416 -4.20 -6.70 17.83
C ALA A 416 -3.83 -5.30 17.32
N VAL A 417 -2.55 -4.91 17.35
CA VAL A 417 -2.11 -3.62 16.76
C VAL A 417 -2.37 -3.60 15.26
N ALA A 418 -2.11 -4.69 14.55
CA ALA A 418 -2.29 -4.77 13.11
C ALA A 418 -3.76 -4.65 12.67
N THR A 419 -4.71 -5.02 13.51
CA THR A 419 -6.15 -5.08 13.23
C THR A 419 -6.95 -3.97 13.89
N ASP A 420 -6.42 -3.29 14.92
CA ASP A 420 -7.10 -2.23 15.67
C ASP A 420 -7.15 -0.93 14.86
N LYS A 421 -8.37 -0.44 14.62
CA LYS A 421 -8.62 0.83 13.92
C LYS A 421 -8.00 2.05 14.63
N ALA A 422 -7.88 2.01 15.95
CA ALA A 422 -7.30 3.10 16.71
C ALA A 422 -5.77 3.13 16.62
N LYS A 423 -5.13 1.97 16.47
CA LYS A 423 -3.67 1.79 16.45
C LYS A 423 -3.13 1.54 15.04
N GLY A 424 -3.84 0.79 14.22
CA GLY A 424 -3.43 0.33 12.91
C GLY A 424 -4.03 1.09 11.72
N GLY A 425 -4.73 2.21 11.94
CA GLY A 425 -5.33 2.99 10.84
C GLY A 425 -6.62 2.41 10.27
N GLY A 426 -6.92 1.12 10.47
CA GLY A 426 -8.17 0.48 10.06
C GLY A 426 -8.09 -0.33 8.77
N VAL A 427 -6.89 -0.68 8.31
CA VAL A 427 -6.72 -1.54 7.13
C VAL A 427 -7.50 -2.85 7.30
N ARG A 428 -8.20 -3.27 6.23
CA ARG A 428 -8.91 -4.55 6.19
C ARG A 428 -8.06 -5.55 5.42
N ASN A 429 -7.29 -6.36 6.14
CA ASN A 429 -6.37 -7.35 5.58
C ASN A 429 -6.76 -8.75 6.04
N ALA A 430 -6.94 -9.67 5.08
CA ALA A 430 -7.37 -11.03 5.36
C ALA A 430 -6.30 -11.83 6.14
N LEU A 431 -5.03 -11.64 5.83
CA LEU A 431 -3.93 -12.32 6.50
C LEU A 431 -3.84 -11.90 7.98
N TYR A 432 -3.96 -10.59 8.27
CA TYR A 432 -3.93 -10.09 9.65
C TYR A 432 -5.11 -10.60 10.47
N ALA A 433 -6.30 -10.65 9.87
CA ALA A 433 -7.47 -11.23 10.53
C ALA A 433 -7.31 -12.74 10.76
N PHE A 434 -6.67 -13.46 9.83
CA PHE A 434 -6.34 -14.89 10.01
C PHE A 434 -5.36 -15.09 11.15
N HIS A 435 -4.22 -14.38 11.16
CA HIS A 435 -3.22 -14.50 12.24
C HIS A 435 -3.85 -14.23 13.61
N LEU A 436 -4.59 -13.13 13.74
CA LEU A 436 -5.28 -12.80 14.99
C LEU A 436 -6.27 -13.91 15.40
N GLY A 437 -7.06 -14.43 14.46
CA GLY A 437 -8.04 -15.48 14.72
C GLY A 437 -7.40 -16.79 15.18
N VAL A 438 -6.26 -17.19 14.61
CA VAL A 438 -5.51 -18.37 15.02
C VAL A 438 -4.92 -18.19 16.44
N ILE A 439 -4.29 -17.04 16.71
CA ILE A 439 -3.74 -16.71 18.03
C ILE A 439 -4.85 -16.71 19.10
N GLU A 440 -6.02 -16.17 18.77
CA GLU A 440 -7.16 -16.20 19.71
C GLU A 440 -7.71 -17.61 19.93
N ALA A 441 -7.70 -18.48 18.92
CA ALA A 441 -8.10 -19.88 19.07
C ALA A 441 -7.16 -20.64 20.03
N GLU A 442 -5.84 -20.45 19.91
CA GLU A 442 -4.84 -21.05 20.79
C GLU A 442 -4.96 -20.58 22.24
N LEU A 443 -5.51 -19.39 22.46
CA LEU A 443 -5.79 -18.84 23.79
C LEU A 443 -7.20 -19.18 24.32
N ASP A 444 -7.87 -20.19 23.76
CA ASP A 444 -9.23 -20.62 24.11
C ASP A 444 -10.30 -19.52 23.97
N ARG A 445 -10.05 -18.48 23.13
CA ARG A 445 -10.95 -17.36 22.88
C ARG A 445 -11.87 -17.65 21.69
N ALA A 446 -12.64 -18.72 21.74
CA ALA A 446 -13.41 -19.27 20.62
C ALA A 446 -14.32 -18.23 19.91
N GLY A 447 -15.01 -17.36 20.64
CA GLY A 447 -15.89 -16.34 20.06
C GLY A 447 -15.15 -15.29 19.22
N PRO A 448 -14.13 -14.59 19.73
CA PRO A 448 -13.25 -13.72 18.95
C PRO A 448 -12.57 -14.44 17.78
N ALA A 449 -11.95 -15.60 18.02
CA ALA A 449 -11.27 -16.41 17.01
C ALA A 449 -12.18 -16.69 15.80
N ARG A 450 -13.39 -17.16 16.03
CA ARG A 450 -14.38 -17.43 14.98
C ARG A 450 -14.69 -16.17 14.16
N ARG A 451 -14.91 -15.03 14.83
CA ARG A 451 -15.20 -13.76 14.12
C ARG A 451 -14.05 -13.35 13.23
N HIS A 452 -12.80 -13.43 13.68
CA HIS A 452 -11.64 -13.00 12.89
C HIS A 452 -11.32 -13.98 11.75
N LEU A 453 -11.45 -15.29 11.97
CA LEU A 453 -11.29 -16.28 10.89
C LEU A 453 -12.38 -16.13 9.80
N GLN A 454 -13.64 -15.92 10.21
CA GLN A 454 -14.71 -15.61 9.27
C GLN A 454 -14.47 -14.27 8.54
N GLU A 455 -13.98 -13.25 9.25
CA GLU A 455 -13.63 -11.96 8.65
C GLU A 455 -12.51 -12.13 7.61
N ALA A 456 -11.48 -12.93 7.88
CA ALA A 456 -10.40 -13.20 6.94
C ALA A 456 -10.94 -13.77 5.62
N LEU A 457 -11.74 -14.82 5.68
CA LEU A 457 -12.35 -15.46 4.51
C LEU A 457 -13.39 -14.55 3.81
N ARG A 458 -14.07 -13.68 4.55
CA ARG A 458 -15.00 -12.70 4.00
C ARG A 458 -14.28 -11.53 3.29
N ILE A 459 -13.10 -11.12 3.79
CA ILE A 459 -12.29 -10.08 3.17
C ILE A 459 -11.74 -10.57 1.83
N ASN A 460 -11.10 -11.74 1.83
CA ASN A 460 -10.56 -12.37 0.63
C ASN A 460 -10.48 -13.89 0.85
N PRO A 461 -11.36 -14.71 0.24
CA PRO A 461 -11.32 -16.16 0.41
C PRO A 461 -10.12 -16.85 -0.29
N TYR A 462 -9.22 -16.08 -0.90
CA TYR A 462 -8.05 -16.55 -1.66
C TYR A 462 -6.73 -15.93 -1.19
N PHE A 463 -6.69 -15.33 0.00
CA PHE A 463 -5.58 -14.50 0.45
C PHE A 463 -4.21 -15.22 0.52
N SER A 464 -4.19 -16.53 0.69
CA SER A 464 -2.98 -17.36 0.65
C SER A 464 -3.33 -18.81 0.32
N PRO A 465 -2.57 -19.48 -0.58
CA PRO A 465 -2.81 -20.89 -0.91
C PRO A 465 -2.53 -21.82 0.27
N LEU A 466 -1.67 -21.43 1.22
CA LEU A 466 -1.33 -22.21 2.41
C LEU A 466 -2.28 -21.91 3.58
N ARG A 467 -2.69 -20.64 3.76
CA ARG A 467 -3.41 -20.21 4.98
C ARG A 467 -4.93 -20.34 4.88
N VAL A 468 -5.50 -20.27 3.68
CA VAL A 468 -6.96 -20.46 3.50
C VAL A 468 -7.43 -21.83 3.97
N PRO A 469 -6.77 -22.96 3.62
CA PRO A 469 -7.13 -24.26 4.19
C PRO A 469 -7.01 -24.30 5.72
N MET A 470 -5.97 -23.68 6.30
CA MET A 470 -5.79 -23.60 7.76
C MET A 470 -6.92 -22.80 8.43
N ALA A 471 -7.35 -21.67 7.85
CA ALA A 471 -8.46 -20.90 8.36
C ALA A 471 -9.78 -21.69 8.36
N GLN A 472 -10.02 -22.47 7.31
CA GLN A 472 -11.20 -23.33 7.19
C GLN A 472 -11.16 -24.49 8.20
N GLU A 473 -9.98 -25.09 8.44
CA GLU A 473 -9.79 -26.12 9.46
C GLU A 473 -10.04 -25.57 10.85
N ALA A 474 -9.40 -24.47 11.23
CA ALA A 474 -9.57 -23.83 12.53
C ALA A 474 -11.05 -23.47 12.81
N LEU A 475 -11.78 -23.02 11.78
CA LEU A 475 -13.22 -22.78 11.91
C LEU A 475 -14.02 -24.06 12.16
N ARG A 476 -13.65 -25.20 11.55
CA ARG A 476 -14.30 -26.50 11.79
C ARG A 476 -14.02 -27.01 13.19
N GLU A 477 -12.79 -26.85 13.68
CA GLU A 477 -12.39 -27.24 15.04
C GLU A 477 -13.12 -26.44 16.12
N LEU A 478 -13.35 -25.14 15.90
CA LEU A 478 -14.13 -24.28 16.76
C LEU A 478 -15.61 -24.70 16.85
N GLY A 479 -16.12 -25.53 15.91
CA GLY A 479 -17.50 -26.01 15.86
C GLY A 479 -18.53 -24.91 15.56
N ASP A 480 -19.79 -25.23 15.73
CA ASP A 480 -20.89 -24.27 15.60
C ASP A 480 -21.00 -23.34 16.80
N VAL A 481 -21.64 -22.19 16.61
CA VAL A 481 -21.97 -21.27 17.72
C VAL A 481 -22.94 -21.98 18.64
N PRO A 482 -22.67 -22.08 19.97
CA PRO A 482 -23.64 -22.66 20.90
C PRO A 482 -25.00 -21.95 20.79
N ASP A 483 -26.07 -22.74 20.72
CA ASP A 483 -27.45 -22.22 20.71
C ASP A 483 -27.90 -21.66 22.08
N GLU A 484 -27.05 -21.80 23.09
CA GLU A 484 -27.32 -21.29 24.44
C GLU A 484 -27.15 -19.77 24.49
N PRO A 485 -28.11 -19.05 25.12
CA PRO A 485 -27.95 -17.64 25.37
C PRO A 485 -26.73 -17.39 26.29
N PRO A 486 -26.03 -16.24 26.15
CA PRO A 486 -24.91 -15.93 27.01
C PRO A 486 -25.37 -15.96 28.49
N PRO A 487 -24.53 -16.40 29.42
CA PRO A 487 -24.86 -16.40 30.84
C PRO A 487 -25.31 -14.99 31.24
N SER A 488 -26.45 -14.92 31.90
CA SER A 488 -26.95 -13.66 32.46
C SER A 488 -25.98 -13.20 33.55
N GLU A 489 -25.40 -11.98 33.43
CA GLU A 489 -24.58 -11.35 34.45
C GLU A 489 -25.34 -11.15 35.75
#